data_02d2d2f61beeddbce49bf8c5600d9bd4
#
_entry.id   02d2d2f61beeddbce49bf8c5600d9bd4
#
_cell.length_a   1.000
_cell.length_b   1.000
_cell.length_c   1.000
_cell.angle_alpha   90.00
_cell.angle_beta   90.00
_cell.angle_gamma   90.00
#
_symmetry.space_group_name_H-M   'P 1'
#
loop_
_entity.id
_entity.type
_entity.pdbx_description
1 polymer ?
#
loop_
_entity_poly.entity_id
_entity_poly.type
_entity_poly.pdbx_seq_one_letter_code
_entity_poly.pdbx_strand_id
1 'polypeptide(L)'
;MTWPPRWLTHDVEDWSARAKLAIEFVEVYGTITKESVAGRAGSRLVLRDWQKELIRNIYATDDDGGFQRKLALVGMPRKNGKSALASHLAVFDTVFGIAGGETYSVAATRDQARIVFGEAKRIIESHDELRKITKLYRDAVEVPGRNSVYRVLSAEAGAAEGLNASSIWFDELHAQPNRKMFDVMSLSMAARGAKAHMVAITTAGVRTDSTGRDSVCFDLYQYGQKVARKEIEDESFWMAWWEAPEEMDHKDPETWKLSNPGFGDLNSPEDFESAVRRTPEAEFRTKRTNFWASSQTSWLPTGAWDDCVADISESQIYDSDDIILGFDGSFSGDASVIVAASIPKDGEPVKVNLVKAWEKDLTIHDDNWRVDIAEVEQAILDYCQTHPNVKEVACDPFRWQRSMEVLQDKGVPIVEYPSTSARRMVPACAKFYDAVVEKRIVHDGDGLLARHISNAVTKIDQLGVRIVKDQRNSPRKIDGAVAAVIAVDRALTGRMEEVVPQFFG
;
A
#
# COMPACT_ATOMS: atom_id res chain seq x y z
N MET A 1 7.08 18.44 -21.64
CA MET A 1 5.95 17.70 -22.22
C MET A 1 5.67 16.49 -21.33
N THR A 2 4.42 16.28 -20.98
CA THR A 2 4.00 15.21 -20.04
C THR A 2 3.31 14.05 -20.76
N TRP A 3 3.32 14.04 -22.09
CA TRP A 3 2.89 12.96 -22.99
C TRP A 3 4.03 12.55 -23.92
N PRO A 4 4.27 11.26 -24.17
CA PRO A 4 3.57 10.10 -23.59
C PRO A 4 3.98 9.80 -22.13
N PRO A 5 3.16 9.02 -21.39
CA PRO A 5 3.54 8.49 -20.07
C PRO A 5 4.67 7.45 -20.19
N ARG A 6 5.26 7.03 -19.07
CA ARG A 6 6.30 5.99 -19.08
C ARG A 6 5.82 4.68 -19.70
N TRP A 7 4.59 4.29 -19.39
CA TRP A 7 3.97 3.11 -20.01
C TRP A 7 2.74 3.53 -20.78
N LEU A 8 2.76 3.30 -22.06
CA LEU A 8 1.64 3.50 -22.99
C LEU A 8 1.53 2.25 -23.87
N THR A 9 0.38 1.59 -23.85
CA THR A 9 0.19 0.36 -24.64
C THR A 9 0.04 0.64 -26.13
N HIS A 10 -0.88 1.54 -26.45
CA HIS A 10 -1.19 1.95 -27.82
C HIS A 10 -1.46 3.46 -27.82
N ASP A 11 -1.19 4.12 -28.93
CA ASP A 11 -1.58 5.49 -29.17
C ASP A 11 -2.34 5.58 -30.50
N VAL A 12 -3.51 6.19 -30.49
CA VAL A 12 -4.28 6.37 -31.73
C VAL A 12 -3.83 7.68 -32.40
N GLU A 13 -3.66 7.65 -33.72
CA GLU A 13 -3.29 8.84 -34.46
C GLU A 13 -4.50 9.76 -34.71
N ASP A 14 -5.65 9.15 -34.99
CA ASP A 14 -6.86 9.88 -35.37
C ASP A 14 -7.80 10.14 -34.19
N TRP A 15 -8.47 11.27 -34.28
CA TRP A 15 -9.50 11.68 -33.35
C TRP A 15 -10.86 11.14 -33.77
N SER A 16 -11.42 10.20 -33.04
CA SER A 16 -12.79 9.76 -33.25
C SER A 16 -13.79 10.93 -33.07
N ALA A 17 -14.95 10.84 -33.70
CA ALA A 17 -16.04 11.83 -33.50
C ALA A 17 -16.46 11.85 -31.99
N ARG A 18 -16.43 10.70 -31.33
CA ARG A 18 -16.80 10.58 -29.92
C ARG A 18 -15.76 11.26 -29.00
N ALA A 19 -14.49 11.13 -29.28
CA ALA A 19 -13.42 11.80 -28.53
C ALA A 19 -13.50 13.34 -28.69
N LYS A 20 -13.75 13.82 -29.90
CA LYS A 20 -13.97 15.25 -30.14
C LYS A 20 -15.16 15.80 -29.37
N LEU A 21 -16.31 15.07 -29.39
CA LEU A 21 -17.51 15.45 -28.65
C LEU A 21 -17.27 15.42 -27.11
N ALA A 22 -16.52 14.45 -26.60
CA ALA A 22 -16.17 14.40 -25.18
C ALA A 22 -15.31 15.59 -24.73
N ILE A 23 -14.33 15.99 -25.54
CA ILE A 23 -13.52 17.17 -25.26
C ILE A 23 -14.39 18.44 -25.31
N GLU A 24 -15.20 18.61 -26.36
CA GLU A 24 -16.11 19.74 -26.47
C GLU A 24 -17.06 19.83 -25.27
N PHE A 25 -17.61 18.70 -24.86
CA PHE A 25 -18.47 18.62 -23.65
C PHE A 25 -17.72 19.14 -22.42
N VAL A 26 -16.50 18.65 -22.16
CA VAL A 26 -15.71 19.09 -20.99
C VAL A 26 -15.32 20.56 -21.13
N GLU A 27 -14.98 21.05 -22.32
CA GLU A 27 -14.63 22.45 -22.54
C GLU A 27 -15.83 23.39 -22.43
N VAL A 28 -17.07 22.92 -22.72
CA VAL A 28 -18.29 23.72 -22.59
C VAL A 28 -18.84 23.67 -21.15
N TYR A 29 -18.98 22.47 -20.58
CA TYR A 29 -19.62 22.24 -19.28
C TYR A 29 -18.63 22.00 -18.13
N GLY A 30 -17.33 22.01 -18.42
CA GLY A 30 -16.31 21.78 -17.39
C GLY A 30 -16.21 22.95 -16.42
N THR A 31 -16.46 22.66 -15.16
CA THR A 31 -16.40 23.62 -14.06
C THR A 31 -15.52 23.13 -12.95
N ILE A 32 -14.63 23.99 -12.44
CA ILE A 32 -13.86 23.72 -11.23
C ILE A 32 -14.82 23.84 -10.05
N THR A 33 -15.13 22.71 -9.40
CA THR A 33 -16.14 22.66 -8.35
C THR A 33 -15.60 23.01 -6.97
N LYS A 34 -14.27 22.96 -6.79
CA LYS A 34 -13.56 23.29 -5.55
C LYS A 34 -12.35 24.15 -5.84
N GLU A 35 -12.14 25.18 -5.06
CA GLU A 35 -10.95 26.01 -5.15
C GLU A 35 -9.68 25.18 -4.95
N SER A 36 -8.71 25.34 -5.83
CA SER A 36 -7.46 24.61 -5.83
C SER A 36 -6.40 25.37 -6.65
N VAL A 37 -5.18 24.81 -6.74
CA VAL A 37 -4.13 25.34 -7.62
C VAL A 37 -4.62 25.43 -9.09
N ALA A 38 -5.50 24.51 -9.50
CA ALA A 38 -6.07 24.50 -10.86
C ALA A 38 -6.98 25.69 -11.18
N GLY A 39 -7.48 26.43 -10.17
CA GLY A 39 -8.32 27.60 -10.35
C GLY A 39 -9.37 27.78 -9.26
N ARG A 40 -10.16 28.85 -9.39
CA ARG A 40 -11.23 29.18 -8.42
C ARG A 40 -12.46 28.32 -8.66
N ALA A 41 -13.17 28.02 -7.56
CA ALA A 41 -14.47 27.35 -7.66
C ALA A 41 -15.44 28.18 -8.54
N GLY A 42 -16.18 27.50 -9.42
CA GLY A 42 -17.06 28.14 -10.41
C GLY A 42 -16.38 28.61 -11.69
N SER A 43 -15.05 28.59 -11.79
CA SER A 43 -14.37 28.92 -13.02
C SER A 43 -14.39 27.75 -14.02
N ARG A 44 -14.20 28.06 -15.31
CA ARG A 44 -14.17 27.07 -16.38
C ARG A 44 -12.97 26.15 -16.24
N LEU A 45 -13.19 24.86 -16.41
CA LEU A 45 -12.12 23.87 -16.53
C LEU A 45 -11.49 23.96 -17.92
N VAL A 46 -10.18 24.10 -17.97
CA VAL A 46 -9.39 24.08 -19.22
C VAL A 46 -8.66 22.75 -19.28
N LEU A 47 -8.93 21.96 -20.32
CA LEU A 47 -8.23 20.70 -20.53
C LEU A 47 -6.78 20.95 -20.95
N ARG A 48 -5.85 20.26 -20.28
CA ARG A 48 -4.43 20.20 -20.64
C ARG A 48 -4.22 19.25 -21.80
N ASP A 49 -3.15 19.43 -22.56
CA ASP A 49 -2.89 18.59 -23.74
C ASP A 49 -2.86 17.10 -23.38
N TRP A 50 -2.19 16.71 -22.29
CA TRP A 50 -2.16 15.32 -21.86
C TRP A 50 -3.55 14.77 -21.48
N GLN A 51 -4.47 15.60 -21.00
CA GLN A 51 -5.86 15.20 -20.73
C GLN A 51 -6.64 14.98 -22.03
N LYS A 52 -6.39 15.80 -23.02
CA LYS A 52 -6.97 15.63 -24.37
C LYS A 52 -6.47 14.32 -24.99
N GLU A 53 -5.18 14.01 -24.85
CA GLU A 53 -4.61 12.73 -25.29
C GLU A 53 -5.22 11.53 -24.59
N LEU A 54 -5.46 11.61 -23.26
CA LEU A 54 -6.21 10.58 -22.54
C LEU A 54 -7.60 10.37 -23.12
N ILE A 55 -8.36 11.46 -23.32
CA ILE A 55 -9.71 11.41 -23.88
C ILE A 55 -9.69 10.82 -25.29
N ARG A 56 -8.71 11.21 -26.13
CA ARG A 56 -8.53 10.68 -27.48
C ARG A 56 -8.46 9.16 -27.47
N ASN A 57 -7.61 8.61 -26.62
CA ASN A 57 -7.38 7.18 -26.55
C ASN A 57 -8.53 6.40 -25.87
N ILE A 58 -9.07 6.91 -24.76
CA ILE A 58 -10.20 6.28 -24.06
C ILE A 58 -11.45 6.18 -24.96
N TYR A 59 -11.70 7.21 -25.75
CA TYR A 59 -12.87 7.30 -26.64
C TYR A 59 -12.55 6.95 -28.10
N ALA A 60 -11.47 6.24 -28.36
CA ALA A 60 -11.19 5.67 -29.66
C ALA A 60 -12.30 4.67 -30.05
N THR A 61 -12.88 4.86 -31.25
CA THR A 61 -13.96 4.01 -31.79
C THR A 61 -13.57 3.41 -33.12
N ASP A 62 -14.13 2.25 -33.42
CA ASP A 62 -14.13 1.66 -34.76
C ASP A 62 -15.10 2.40 -35.70
N ASP A 63 -15.19 1.96 -36.97
CA ASP A 63 -16.04 2.56 -37.99
C ASP A 63 -17.55 2.44 -37.65
N ASP A 64 -17.96 1.45 -36.86
CA ASP A 64 -19.32 1.23 -36.41
C ASP A 64 -19.66 2.02 -35.12
N GLY A 65 -18.70 2.80 -34.61
CA GLY A 65 -18.82 3.59 -33.38
C GLY A 65 -18.71 2.77 -32.10
N GLY A 66 -18.22 1.55 -32.17
CA GLY A 66 -17.89 0.70 -31.02
C GLY A 66 -16.57 1.14 -30.38
N PHE A 67 -16.46 1.03 -29.06
CA PHE A 67 -15.20 1.33 -28.37
C PHE A 67 -14.10 0.35 -28.76
N GLN A 68 -12.98 0.84 -29.24
CA GLN A 68 -11.78 0.03 -29.44
C GLN A 68 -11.19 -0.40 -28.09
N ARG A 69 -11.30 0.45 -27.06
CA ARG A 69 -10.78 0.21 -25.71
C ARG A 69 -11.90 -0.24 -24.78
N LYS A 70 -11.94 -1.54 -24.50
CA LYS A 70 -12.92 -2.12 -23.56
C LYS A 70 -12.56 -1.81 -22.12
N LEU A 71 -11.27 -1.82 -21.81
CA LEU A 71 -10.71 -1.52 -20.52
C LEU A 71 -9.55 -0.53 -20.67
N ALA A 72 -9.69 0.64 -20.06
CA ALA A 72 -8.64 1.64 -19.95
C ALA A 72 -8.15 1.74 -18.50
N LEU A 73 -6.85 1.54 -18.27
CA LEU A 73 -6.18 1.72 -17.00
C LEU A 73 -5.33 2.99 -17.01
N VAL A 74 -5.70 3.98 -16.21
CA VAL A 74 -5.00 5.26 -16.11
C VAL A 74 -4.37 5.41 -14.74
N GLY A 75 -3.04 5.34 -14.67
CA GLY A 75 -2.27 5.42 -13.44
C GLY A 75 -1.40 6.67 -13.35
N MET A 76 -1.60 7.48 -12.33
CA MET A 76 -0.77 8.65 -12.04
C MET A 76 -0.85 9.02 -10.56
N PRO A 77 0.13 9.75 -9.99
CA PRO A 77 0.12 10.16 -8.59
C PRO A 77 -1.12 10.95 -8.18
N ARG A 78 -1.31 11.13 -6.89
CA ARG A 78 -2.39 11.96 -6.33
C ARG A 78 -2.25 13.42 -6.78
N LYS A 79 -3.38 14.16 -6.79
CA LYS A 79 -3.46 15.59 -7.11
C LYS A 79 -3.19 15.97 -8.59
N ASN A 80 -3.24 15.01 -9.50
CA ASN A 80 -3.18 15.26 -10.96
C ASN A 80 -4.58 15.42 -11.61
N GLY A 81 -5.64 15.64 -10.85
CA GLY A 81 -6.97 15.92 -11.39
C GLY A 81 -7.76 14.71 -11.91
N LYS A 82 -7.33 13.46 -11.60
CA LYS A 82 -7.97 12.20 -12.05
C LYS A 82 -9.49 12.18 -11.84
N SER A 83 -9.92 12.30 -10.57
CA SER A 83 -11.33 12.16 -10.20
C SER A 83 -12.19 13.30 -10.78
N ALA A 84 -11.64 14.52 -10.93
CA ALA A 84 -12.33 15.61 -11.59
C ALA A 84 -12.59 15.29 -13.06
N LEU A 85 -11.57 14.84 -13.80
CA LEU A 85 -11.72 14.45 -15.21
C LEU A 85 -12.74 13.29 -15.35
N ALA A 86 -12.62 12.25 -14.52
CA ALA A 86 -13.55 11.12 -14.50
C ALA A 86 -15.01 11.55 -14.26
N SER A 87 -15.23 12.53 -13.36
CA SER A 87 -16.57 13.05 -13.08
C SER A 87 -17.21 13.69 -14.30
N HIS A 88 -16.45 14.50 -15.06
CA HIS A 88 -16.94 15.11 -16.29
C HIS A 88 -17.26 14.08 -17.37
N LEU A 89 -16.37 13.10 -17.55
CA LEU A 89 -16.54 12.04 -18.54
C LEU A 89 -17.66 11.07 -18.18
N ALA A 90 -17.90 10.79 -16.90
CA ALA A 90 -19.04 9.99 -16.44
C ALA A 90 -20.38 10.71 -16.74
N VAL A 91 -20.46 12.05 -16.57
CA VAL A 91 -21.62 12.84 -16.99
C VAL A 91 -21.78 12.79 -18.51
N PHE A 92 -20.70 12.95 -19.27
CA PHE A 92 -20.71 12.83 -20.73
C PHE A 92 -21.28 11.47 -21.17
N ASP A 93 -20.79 10.37 -20.62
CA ASP A 93 -21.27 9.01 -20.94
C ASP A 93 -22.73 8.80 -20.59
N THR A 94 -23.21 9.45 -19.54
CA THR A 94 -24.63 9.37 -19.15
C THR A 94 -25.54 10.15 -20.09
N VAL A 95 -25.10 11.35 -20.49
CA VAL A 95 -25.90 12.27 -21.33
C VAL A 95 -25.79 11.92 -22.81
N PHE A 96 -24.61 11.61 -23.30
CA PHE A 96 -24.30 11.34 -24.72
C PHE A 96 -24.02 9.86 -25.04
N GLY A 97 -24.14 8.98 -24.03
CA GLY A 97 -24.00 7.53 -24.21
C GLY A 97 -25.14 6.93 -25.03
N ILE A 98 -25.21 5.60 -25.04
CA ILE A 98 -26.31 4.87 -25.72
C ILE A 98 -27.64 5.09 -24.99
N ALA A 99 -28.75 5.06 -25.73
CA ALA A 99 -30.10 5.09 -25.13
C ALA A 99 -30.27 3.86 -24.22
N GLY A 100 -30.87 4.07 -23.03
CA GLY A 100 -30.96 3.05 -22.00
C GLY A 100 -29.64 2.68 -21.37
N GLY A 101 -28.64 3.57 -21.49
CA GLY A 101 -27.29 3.36 -20.94
C GLY A 101 -27.26 3.41 -19.41
N GLU A 102 -26.42 2.59 -18.82
CA GLU A 102 -26.16 2.56 -17.37
C GLU A 102 -24.69 2.89 -17.13
N THR A 103 -24.47 4.06 -16.52
CA THR A 103 -23.13 4.52 -16.10
C THR A 103 -22.96 4.25 -14.60
N TYR A 104 -21.78 3.77 -14.20
CA TYR A 104 -21.46 3.46 -12.81
C TYR A 104 -20.16 4.09 -12.35
N SER A 105 -20.16 4.79 -11.21
CA SER A 105 -18.97 5.07 -10.43
C SER A 105 -18.78 3.99 -9.38
N VAL A 106 -17.60 3.39 -9.37
CA VAL A 106 -17.25 2.27 -8.47
C VAL A 106 -15.99 2.63 -7.69
N ALA A 107 -15.99 2.40 -6.38
CA ALA A 107 -14.82 2.53 -5.52
C ALA A 107 -14.84 1.46 -4.41
N ALA A 108 -13.76 1.37 -3.62
CA ALA A 108 -13.68 0.42 -2.51
C ALA A 108 -14.78 0.66 -1.47
N THR A 109 -15.03 1.93 -1.12
CA THR A 109 -16.11 2.33 -0.21
C THR A 109 -17.12 3.22 -0.89
N ARG A 110 -18.34 3.24 -0.34
CA ARG A 110 -19.43 4.07 -0.88
C ARG A 110 -19.12 5.56 -0.79
N ASP A 111 -18.43 5.99 0.26
CA ASP A 111 -18.06 7.39 0.43
C ASP A 111 -17.01 7.84 -0.60
N GLN A 112 -16.05 6.97 -0.95
CA GLN A 112 -15.11 7.23 -2.04
C GLN A 112 -15.83 7.34 -3.39
N ALA A 113 -16.73 6.39 -3.71
CA ALA A 113 -17.49 6.44 -4.95
C ALA A 113 -18.37 7.70 -5.06
N ARG A 114 -18.87 8.21 -3.92
CA ARG A 114 -19.62 9.47 -3.84
C ARG A 114 -18.78 10.71 -4.12
N ILE A 115 -17.46 10.65 -4.03
CA ILE A 115 -16.60 11.80 -4.35
C ILE A 115 -16.75 12.14 -5.84
N VAL A 116 -16.55 11.18 -6.72
CA VAL A 116 -16.69 11.35 -8.18
C VAL A 116 -18.15 11.71 -8.53
N PHE A 117 -19.10 11.00 -7.95
CA PHE A 117 -20.52 11.24 -8.17
C PHE A 117 -20.98 12.62 -7.67
N GLY A 118 -20.49 13.08 -6.52
CA GLY A 118 -20.80 14.41 -5.98
C GLY A 118 -20.24 15.54 -6.84
N GLU A 119 -19.05 15.34 -7.44
CA GLU A 119 -18.52 16.26 -8.45
C GLU A 119 -19.43 16.30 -9.69
N ALA A 120 -19.82 15.14 -10.21
CA ALA A 120 -20.72 15.03 -11.35
C ALA A 120 -22.05 15.76 -11.11
N LYS A 121 -22.62 15.63 -9.91
CA LYS A 121 -23.86 16.39 -9.55
C LYS A 121 -23.62 17.89 -9.58
N ARG A 122 -22.52 18.38 -9.01
CA ARG A 122 -22.18 19.82 -9.02
C ARG A 122 -21.99 20.35 -10.44
N ILE A 123 -21.38 19.58 -11.34
CA ILE A 123 -21.26 19.94 -12.77
C ILE A 123 -22.65 20.11 -13.38
N ILE A 124 -23.57 19.19 -13.14
CA ILE A 124 -24.96 19.26 -13.65
C ILE A 124 -25.69 20.47 -13.04
N GLU A 125 -25.56 20.68 -11.73
CA GLU A 125 -26.22 21.77 -11.02
C GLU A 125 -25.73 23.16 -11.44
N SER A 126 -24.51 23.27 -11.94
CA SER A 126 -23.92 24.53 -12.42
C SER A 126 -24.36 24.95 -13.83
N HIS A 127 -25.05 24.08 -14.58
CA HIS A 127 -25.46 24.35 -15.96
C HIS A 127 -26.95 24.11 -16.19
N ASP A 128 -27.67 25.14 -16.62
CA ASP A 128 -29.13 25.10 -16.82
C ASP A 128 -29.56 24.07 -17.89
N GLU A 129 -28.77 23.93 -18.96
CA GLU A 129 -29.03 22.95 -20.02
C GLU A 129 -29.00 21.52 -19.47
N LEU A 130 -27.98 21.20 -18.67
CA LEU A 130 -27.86 19.86 -18.06
C LEU A 130 -28.97 19.63 -17.03
N ARG A 131 -29.31 20.63 -16.22
CA ARG A 131 -30.41 20.52 -15.26
C ARG A 131 -31.78 20.26 -15.91
N LYS A 132 -32.05 20.84 -17.06
CA LYS A 132 -33.31 20.65 -17.78
C LYS A 132 -33.53 19.24 -18.30
N ILE A 133 -32.43 18.53 -18.63
CA ILE A 133 -32.48 17.19 -19.23
C ILE A 133 -32.23 16.07 -18.22
N THR A 134 -31.86 16.40 -16.99
CA THR A 134 -31.51 15.42 -15.94
C THR A 134 -32.42 15.51 -14.73
N LYS A 135 -32.56 14.39 -13.99
CA LYS A 135 -33.15 14.33 -12.65
C LYS A 135 -32.10 13.85 -11.65
N LEU A 136 -31.90 14.66 -10.63
CA LEU A 136 -30.89 14.39 -9.59
C LEU A 136 -31.51 13.73 -8.38
N TYR A 137 -31.00 12.59 -7.98
CA TYR A 137 -31.34 11.87 -6.75
C TYR A 137 -30.11 11.79 -5.83
N ARG A 138 -30.28 11.21 -4.65
CA ARG A 138 -29.20 11.08 -3.67
C ARG A 138 -28.00 10.31 -4.23
N ASP A 139 -28.25 9.15 -4.83
CA ASP A 139 -27.23 8.20 -5.31
C ASP A 139 -27.43 7.84 -6.81
N ALA A 140 -28.22 8.62 -7.53
CA ALA A 140 -28.45 8.45 -8.96
C ALA A 140 -28.66 9.79 -9.68
N VAL A 141 -28.36 9.80 -10.99
CA VAL A 141 -28.75 10.83 -11.96
C VAL A 141 -29.46 10.12 -13.09
N GLU A 142 -30.63 10.59 -13.47
CA GLU A 142 -31.38 10.07 -14.62
C GLU A 142 -31.43 11.08 -15.74
N VAL A 143 -31.41 10.60 -16.99
CA VAL A 143 -31.65 11.35 -18.21
C VAL A 143 -32.92 10.79 -18.85
N PRO A 144 -34.15 11.27 -18.43
CA PRO A 144 -35.42 10.66 -18.84
C PRO A 144 -35.61 10.57 -20.36
N GLY A 145 -35.19 11.61 -21.10
CA GLY A 145 -35.30 11.65 -22.55
C GLY A 145 -34.48 10.58 -23.30
N ARG A 146 -33.56 9.92 -22.61
CA ARG A 146 -32.72 8.83 -23.14
C ARG A 146 -32.89 7.52 -22.41
N ASN A 147 -33.68 7.50 -21.33
CA ASN A 147 -33.81 6.37 -20.41
C ASN A 147 -32.44 5.89 -19.85
N SER A 148 -31.53 6.82 -19.67
CA SER A 148 -30.15 6.54 -19.18
C SER A 148 -30.04 6.90 -17.70
N VAL A 149 -29.14 6.22 -16.99
CA VAL A 149 -28.95 6.41 -15.55
C VAL A 149 -27.47 6.35 -15.18
N TYR A 150 -27.07 7.20 -14.22
CA TYR A 150 -25.77 7.15 -13.57
C TYR A 150 -25.94 6.83 -12.07
N ARG A 151 -25.23 5.83 -11.56
CA ARG A 151 -25.34 5.35 -10.18
C ARG A 151 -23.99 5.14 -9.52
N VAL A 152 -24.00 5.16 -8.17
CA VAL A 152 -22.85 4.89 -7.32
C VAL A 152 -22.90 3.45 -6.83
N LEU A 153 -21.78 2.74 -6.95
CA LEU A 153 -21.59 1.39 -6.41
C LEU A 153 -20.35 1.33 -5.53
N SER A 154 -20.32 0.40 -4.56
CA SER A 154 -19.15 0.11 -3.74
C SER A 154 -18.95 -1.39 -3.60
N ALA A 155 -17.71 -1.79 -3.28
CA ALA A 155 -17.35 -3.18 -3.04
C ALA A 155 -18.14 -3.84 -1.89
N GLU A 156 -18.68 -3.03 -0.98
CA GLU A 156 -19.51 -3.49 0.14
C GLU A 156 -20.95 -3.84 -0.29
N ALA A 157 -21.39 -3.34 -1.45
CA ALA A 157 -22.73 -3.60 -1.96
C ALA A 157 -22.75 -4.98 -2.65
N GLY A 158 -23.13 -6.02 -1.94
CA GLY A 158 -23.22 -7.41 -2.44
C GLY A 158 -24.22 -7.66 -3.59
N ALA A 159 -24.74 -6.62 -4.24
CA ALA A 159 -25.85 -6.68 -5.21
C ALA A 159 -25.49 -6.08 -6.58
N ALA A 160 -24.29 -6.37 -7.09
CA ALA A 160 -23.92 -5.97 -8.46
C ALA A 160 -24.31 -7.03 -9.51
N GLU A 161 -25.01 -8.09 -9.13
CA GLU A 161 -25.54 -9.09 -10.05
C GLU A 161 -26.76 -8.56 -10.82
N GLY A 162 -26.79 -8.77 -12.13
CA GLY A 162 -27.91 -8.34 -12.99
C GLY A 162 -27.79 -6.92 -13.56
N LEU A 163 -26.66 -6.24 -13.36
CA LEU A 163 -26.36 -4.95 -13.99
C LEU A 163 -26.03 -5.10 -15.48
N ASN A 164 -26.32 -4.06 -16.25
CA ASN A 164 -26.10 -4.01 -17.69
C ASN A 164 -25.36 -2.73 -18.08
N ALA A 165 -24.12 -2.64 -17.63
CA ALA A 165 -23.31 -1.44 -17.72
C ALA A 165 -22.94 -1.07 -19.16
N SER A 166 -23.05 0.22 -19.49
CA SER A 166 -22.52 0.82 -20.72
C SER A 166 -21.24 1.62 -20.48
N SER A 167 -21.06 2.14 -19.27
CA SER A 167 -19.83 2.85 -18.87
C SER A 167 -19.56 2.63 -17.39
N ILE A 168 -18.31 2.29 -17.07
CA ILE A 168 -17.86 2.03 -15.70
C ILE A 168 -16.63 2.88 -15.40
N TRP A 169 -16.70 3.64 -14.32
CA TRP A 169 -15.63 4.48 -13.82
C TRP A 169 -15.17 3.97 -12.45
N PHE A 170 -14.08 3.19 -12.42
CA PHE A 170 -13.42 2.81 -11.18
C PHE A 170 -12.53 3.93 -10.69
N ASP A 171 -12.82 4.45 -9.50
CA ASP A 171 -11.93 5.39 -8.81
C ASP A 171 -11.09 4.65 -7.76
N GLU A 172 -9.78 4.94 -7.76
CA GLU A 172 -8.78 4.35 -6.88
C GLU A 172 -8.82 2.80 -6.89
N LEU A 173 -8.68 2.20 -8.09
CA LEU A 173 -8.73 0.75 -8.28
C LEU A 173 -7.76 -0.01 -7.36
N HIS A 174 -6.59 0.60 -7.02
CA HIS A 174 -5.62 0.02 -6.09
C HIS A 174 -6.17 -0.23 -4.68
N ALA A 175 -7.25 0.46 -4.29
CA ALA A 175 -7.86 0.33 -2.97
C ALA A 175 -8.91 -0.79 -2.89
N GLN A 176 -9.21 -1.50 -3.99
CA GLN A 176 -10.15 -2.61 -3.99
C GLN A 176 -9.64 -3.73 -3.06
N PRO A 177 -10.48 -4.22 -2.13
CA PRO A 177 -10.06 -5.23 -1.17
C PRO A 177 -9.75 -6.59 -1.81
N ASN A 178 -10.36 -6.88 -2.96
CA ASN A 178 -10.15 -8.08 -3.77
C ASN A 178 -10.69 -7.87 -5.19
N ARG A 179 -10.54 -8.88 -6.05
CA ARG A 179 -10.92 -8.86 -7.46
C ARG A 179 -12.45 -8.90 -7.71
N LYS A 180 -13.26 -9.32 -6.74
CA LYS A 180 -14.69 -9.68 -6.94
C LYS A 180 -15.50 -8.56 -7.62
N MET A 181 -15.42 -7.32 -7.13
CA MET A 181 -16.20 -6.21 -7.70
C MET A 181 -15.76 -5.89 -9.14
N PHE A 182 -14.46 -5.94 -9.42
CA PHE A 182 -13.93 -5.73 -10.77
C PHE A 182 -14.48 -6.79 -11.75
N ASP A 183 -14.46 -8.06 -11.36
CA ASP A 183 -14.93 -9.17 -12.21
C ASP A 183 -16.43 -9.07 -12.50
N VAL A 184 -17.26 -8.78 -11.48
CA VAL A 184 -18.69 -8.58 -11.64
C VAL A 184 -19.01 -7.41 -12.57
N MET A 185 -18.30 -6.28 -12.42
CA MET A 185 -18.50 -5.12 -13.28
C MET A 185 -18.04 -5.38 -14.70
N SER A 186 -16.93 -6.11 -14.90
CA SER A 186 -16.47 -6.52 -16.23
C SER A 186 -17.51 -7.40 -16.94
N LEU A 187 -18.11 -8.34 -16.23
CA LEU A 187 -19.17 -9.21 -16.77
C LEU A 187 -20.45 -8.43 -17.10
N SER A 188 -20.77 -7.38 -16.33
CA SER A 188 -21.98 -6.57 -16.57
C SER A 188 -21.99 -5.84 -17.92
N MET A 189 -20.85 -5.65 -18.56
CA MET A 189 -20.71 -5.03 -19.88
C MET A 189 -21.03 -6.00 -21.03
N ALA A 190 -21.05 -7.31 -20.79
CA ALA A 190 -21.10 -8.32 -21.84
C ALA A 190 -22.30 -8.15 -22.81
N ALA A 191 -23.48 -7.81 -22.28
CA ALA A 191 -24.68 -7.61 -23.09
C ALA A 191 -24.64 -6.34 -23.96
N ARG A 192 -23.77 -5.38 -23.69
CA ARG A 192 -23.58 -4.14 -24.47
C ARG A 192 -22.51 -4.28 -25.54
N GLY A 193 -21.68 -5.32 -25.49
CA GLY A 193 -20.67 -5.62 -26.48
C GLY A 193 -19.69 -4.46 -26.71
N ALA A 194 -19.49 -4.05 -27.97
CA ALA A 194 -18.60 -2.95 -28.34
C ALA A 194 -19.07 -1.56 -27.87
N LYS A 195 -20.33 -1.44 -27.39
CA LYS A 195 -20.90 -0.15 -26.94
C LYS A 195 -20.69 0.09 -25.43
N ALA A 196 -19.92 -0.76 -24.77
CA ALA A 196 -19.57 -0.60 -23.37
C ALA A 196 -18.05 -0.48 -23.18
N HIS A 197 -17.64 0.31 -22.18
CA HIS A 197 -16.25 0.46 -21.78
C HIS A 197 -16.11 0.64 -20.27
N MET A 198 -14.93 0.28 -19.76
CA MET A 198 -14.54 0.48 -18.37
C MET A 198 -13.26 1.33 -18.32
N VAL A 199 -13.26 2.35 -17.50
CA VAL A 199 -12.10 3.20 -17.23
C VAL A 199 -11.76 3.09 -15.74
N ALA A 200 -10.57 2.59 -15.44
CA ALA A 200 -10.04 2.53 -14.09
C ALA A 200 -8.99 3.64 -13.92
N ILE A 201 -9.29 4.60 -13.05
CA ILE A 201 -8.36 5.65 -12.66
C ILE A 201 -7.78 5.34 -11.30
N THR A 202 -6.47 5.43 -11.16
CA THR A 202 -5.80 4.95 -9.95
C THR A 202 -4.44 5.60 -9.71
N THR A 203 -3.87 5.34 -8.56
CA THR A 203 -2.46 5.49 -8.25
C THR A 203 -1.86 4.11 -8.02
N ALA A 204 -0.53 3.99 -8.03
CA ALA A 204 0.13 2.84 -7.45
C ALA A 204 -0.25 2.70 -5.97
N GLY A 205 -0.34 1.48 -5.53
CA GLY A 205 -0.68 1.12 -4.15
C GLY A 205 0.21 0.00 -3.64
N VAL A 206 -0.38 -0.87 -2.85
CA VAL A 206 0.27 -2.10 -2.40
C VAL A 206 0.07 -3.17 -3.47
N ARG A 207 1.12 -3.96 -3.75
CA ARG A 207 1.07 -5.04 -4.76
C ARG A 207 0.04 -6.11 -4.44
N THR A 208 -0.12 -6.44 -3.14
CA THR A 208 -1.01 -7.51 -2.68
C THR A 208 -2.33 -6.98 -2.15
N ASP A 209 -3.40 -7.71 -2.40
CA ASP A 209 -4.73 -7.45 -1.86
C ASP A 209 -4.90 -8.02 -0.43
N SER A 210 -6.10 -7.90 0.14
CA SER A 210 -6.43 -8.39 1.49
C SER A 210 -6.34 -9.93 1.62
N THR A 211 -6.27 -10.66 0.51
CA THR A 211 -6.14 -12.13 0.48
C THR A 211 -4.68 -12.59 0.38
N GLY A 212 -3.73 -11.65 0.24
CA GLY A 212 -2.30 -11.94 0.05
C GLY A 212 -1.91 -12.31 -1.38
N ARG A 213 -2.82 -12.13 -2.35
CA ARG A 213 -2.56 -12.28 -3.79
C ARG A 213 -2.24 -10.94 -4.40
N ASP A 214 -1.70 -10.94 -5.62
CA ASP A 214 -1.54 -9.70 -6.36
C ASP A 214 -2.90 -8.99 -6.49
N SER A 215 -2.91 -7.69 -6.21
CA SER A 215 -4.12 -6.87 -6.33
C SER A 215 -4.54 -6.77 -7.78
N VAL A 216 -5.84 -6.67 -8.05
CA VAL A 216 -6.35 -6.52 -9.42
C VAL A 216 -5.69 -5.35 -10.16
N CYS A 217 -5.37 -4.28 -9.46
CA CYS A 217 -4.70 -3.12 -10.04
C CYS A 217 -3.25 -3.44 -10.43
N PHE A 218 -2.53 -4.18 -9.61
CA PHE A 218 -1.15 -4.59 -9.92
C PHE A 218 -1.10 -5.63 -11.04
N ASP A 219 -2.00 -6.61 -11.05
CA ASP A 219 -2.14 -7.58 -12.15
C ASP A 219 -2.34 -6.86 -13.50
N LEU A 220 -3.28 -5.90 -13.54
CA LEU A 220 -3.57 -5.14 -14.76
C LEU A 220 -2.39 -4.24 -15.17
N TYR A 221 -1.66 -3.67 -14.20
CA TYR A 221 -0.45 -2.90 -14.48
C TYR A 221 0.64 -3.78 -15.11
N GLN A 222 0.90 -4.97 -14.55
CA GLN A 222 1.85 -5.92 -15.12
C GLN A 222 1.43 -6.39 -16.51
N TYR A 223 0.13 -6.67 -16.70
CA TYR A 223 -0.44 -7.01 -17.99
C TYR A 223 -0.20 -5.88 -19.01
N GLY A 224 -0.49 -4.64 -18.61
CA GLY A 224 -0.27 -3.46 -19.45
C GLY A 224 1.20 -3.25 -19.82
N GLN A 225 2.15 -3.55 -18.94
CA GLN A 225 3.57 -3.51 -19.29
C GLN A 225 3.94 -4.53 -20.37
N LYS A 226 3.36 -5.74 -20.33
CA LYS A 226 3.58 -6.76 -21.36
C LYS A 226 2.99 -6.34 -22.70
N VAL A 227 1.79 -5.72 -22.70
CA VAL A 227 1.19 -5.15 -23.91
C VAL A 227 2.04 -4.00 -24.46
N ALA A 228 2.51 -3.09 -23.60
CA ALA A 228 3.36 -1.96 -24.01
C ALA A 228 4.71 -2.41 -24.62
N ARG A 229 5.27 -3.54 -24.13
CA ARG A 229 6.48 -4.16 -24.68
C ARG A 229 6.21 -5.04 -25.90
N LYS A 230 4.95 -5.15 -26.36
CA LYS A 230 4.51 -6.02 -27.46
C LYS A 230 4.77 -7.52 -27.21
N GLU A 231 4.82 -7.93 -25.94
CA GLU A 231 4.86 -9.33 -25.53
C GLU A 231 3.48 -9.99 -25.66
N ILE A 232 2.43 -9.19 -25.58
CA ILE A 232 1.02 -9.57 -25.75
C ILE A 232 0.38 -8.55 -26.70
N GLU A 233 -0.39 -9.05 -27.68
CA GLU A 233 -1.22 -8.22 -28.55
C GLU A 233 -2.65 -8.17 -27.99
N ASP A 234 -3.09 -7.01 -27.51
CA ASP A 234 -4.46 -6.76 -27.05
C ASP A 234 -4.82 -5.30 -27.26
N GLU A 235 -5.53 -5.03 -28.33
CA GLU A 235 -6.01 -3.68 -28.65
C GLU A 235 -7.19 -3.25 -27.78
N SER A 236 -7.91 -4.18 -27.16
CA SER A 236 -9.06 -3.90 -26.31
C SER A 236 -8.67 -3.40 -24.92
N PHE A 237 -7.43 -3.70 -24.47
CA PHE A 237 -6.84 -3.20 -23.25
C PHE A 237 -5.96 -1.99 -23.53
N TRP A 238 -6.16 -0.90 -22.81
CA TRP A 238 -5.37 0.31 -22.93
C TRP A 238 -4.83 0.74 -21.57
N MET A 239 -3.55 1.10 -21.52
CA MET A 239 -2.92 1.64 -20.31
C MET A 239 -2.11 2.90 -20.64
N ALA A 240 -2.33 3.94 -19.82
CA ALA A 240 -1.46 5.10 -19.69
C ALA A 240 -1.01 5.25 -18.24
N TRP A 241 0.28 5.06 -17.99
CA TRP A 241 0.80 4.99 -16.63
C TRP A 241 2.03 5.88 -16.47
N TRP A 242 1.89 6.92 -15.64
CA TRP A 242 2.97 7.83 -15.26
C TRP A 242 3.63 7.33 -13.98
N GLU A 243 4.91 7.11 -14.04
CA GLU A 243 5.77 6.79 -12.92
C GLU A 243 7.20 7.19 -13.21
N ALA A 244 8.02 7.38 -12.20
CA ALA A 244 9.46 7.53 -12.37
C ALA A 244 10.16 6.16 -12.38
N PRO A 245 11.31 5.99 -13.07
CA PRO A 245 12.19 4.85 -12.91
C PRO A 245 12.57 4.61 -11.44
N GLU A 246 12.69 3.34 -11.06
CA GLU A 246 12.98 2.94 -9.67
C GLU A 246 14.32 3.47 -9.17
N GLU A 247 15.30 3.49 -10.08
CA GLU A 247 16.67 3.94 -9.83
C GLU A 247 16.82 5.45 -9.64
N MET A 248 15.80 6.23 -9.97
CA MET A 248 15.85 7.68 -9.77
C MET A 248 15.67 8.08 -8.31
N ASP A 249 16.45 9.06 -7.87
CA ASP A 249 16.31 9.62 -6.53
C ASP A 249 14.94 10.27 -6.35
N HIS A 250 14.20 9.85 -5.33
CA HIS A 250 12.89 10.40 -5.01
C HIS A 250 12.93 11.88 -4.58
N LYS A 251 14.10 12.41 -4.25
CA LYS A 251 14.33 13.84 -3.90
C LYS A 251 14.57 14.70 -5.12
N ASP A 252 14.86 14.10 -6.28
CA ASP A 252 15.14 14.85 -7.51
C ASP A 252 13.85 15.41 -8.11
N PRO A 253 13.76 16.74 -8.39
CA PRO A 253 12.63 17.35 -9.08
C PRO A 253 12.32 16.75 -10.46
N GLU A 254 13.30 16.21 -11.18
CA GLU A 254 13.04 15.52 -12.47
C GLU A 254 12.26 14.22 -12.25
N THR A 255 12.47 13.51 -11.15
CA THR A 255 11.66 12.34 -10.76
C THR A 255 10.19 12.74 -10.57
N TRP A 256 9.95 13.89 -9.92
CA TRP A 256 8.59 14.39 -9.70
C TRP A 256 7.89 14.78 -11.00
N LYS A 257 8.62 15.46 -11.87
CA LYS A 257 8.13 15.92 -13.17
C LYS A 257 7.79 14.77 -14.13
N LEU A 258 8.62 13.73 -14.17
CA LEU A 258 8.38 12.54 -15.01
C LEU A 258 7.13 11.78 -14.57
N SER A 259 6.90 11.67 -13.26
CA SER A 259 5.78 10.91 -12.72
C SER A 259 4.46 11.69 -12.65
N ASN A 260 4.48 13.03 -12.76
CA ASN A 260 3.28 13.86 -12.58
C ASN A 260 2.99 14.70 -13.84
N PRO A 261 1.98 14.34 -14.63
CA PRO A 261 1.62 15.12 -15.83
C PRO A 261 1.14 16.54 -15.50
N GLY A 262 0.69 16.80 -14.29
CA GLY A 262 0.27 18.11 -13.80
C GLY A 262 1.33 18.87 -12.99
N PHE A 263 2.60 18.44 -13.00
CA PHE A 263 3.65 19.09 -12.23
C PHE A 263 3.90 20.54 -12.67
N GLY A 264 3.91 21.45 -11.70
CA GLY A 264 4.05 22.90 -11.96
C GLY A 264 2.76 23.61 -12.34
N ASP A 265 1.64 22.86 -12.53
CA ASP A 265 0.31 23.40 -12.88
C ASP A 265 -0.75 22.93 -11.85
N LEU A 266 -1.01 21.63 -11.78
CA LEU A 266 -1.96 21.04 -10.82
C LEU A 266 -1.31 20.72 -9.47
N ASN A 267 -0.02 20.58 -9.44
CA ASN A 267 0.81 20.31 -8.26
C ASN A 267 1.95 21.33 -8.22
N SER A 268 2.11 22.03 -7.08
CA SER A 268 3.20 22.99 -6.95
C SER A 268 4.52 22.30 -6.58
N PRO A 269 5.66 22.75 -7.14
CA PRO A 269 6.99 22.27 -6.74
C PRO A 269 7.25 22.40 -5.24
N GLU A 270 6.81 23.49 -4.63
CA GLU A 270 7.01 23.77 -3.20
C GLU A 270 6.31 22.74 -2.30
N ASP A 271 5.13 22.22 -2.74
CA ASP A 271 4.45 21.14 -2.01
C ASP A 271 5.28 19.85 -2.03
N PHE A 272 5.94 19.54 -3.16
CA PHE A 272 6.85 18.40 -3.25
C PHE A 272 8.10 18.58 -2.40
N GLU A 273 8.75 19.74 -2.43
CA GLU A 273 9.90 20.06 -1.59
C GLU A 273 9.58 19.95 -0.10
N SER A 274 8.40 20.39 0.28
CA SER A 274 7.91 20.26 1.65
C SER A 274 7.58 18.83 2.02
N ALA A 275 6.93 18.09 1.13
CA ALA A 275 6.50 16.72 1.37
C ALA A 275 7.69 15.76 1.47
N VAL A 276 8.71 15.88 0.62
CA VAL A 276 9.88 14.99 0.61
C VAL A 276 10.68 15.02 1.92
N ARG A 277 10.65 16.15 2.64
CA ARG A 277 11.33 16.30 3.93
C ARG A 277 10.60 15.65 5.11
N ARG A 278 9.28 15.40 4.99
CA ARG A 278 8.40 15.00 6.10
C ARG A 278 7.74 13.65 5.89
N THR A 279 7.80 13.12 4.66
CA THR A 279 7.14 11.87 4.31
C THR A 279 8.19 10.77 4.18
N PRO A 280 8.00 9.60 4.80
CA PRO A 280 8.88 8.45 4.59
C PRO A 280 9.03 8.14 3.09
N GLU A 281 10.23 7.75 2.66
CA GLU A 281 10.55 7.53 1.25
C GLU A 281 9.56 6.62 0.53
N ALA A 282 9.25 5.47 1.12
CA ALA A 282 8.32 4.50 0.54
C ALA A 282 6.93 5.09 0.29
N GLU A 283 6.43 5.89 1.22
CA GLU A 283 5.14 6.57 1.10
C GLU A 283 5.19 7.70 0.06
N PHE A 284 6.29 8.46 0.05
CA PHE A 284 6.50 9.50 -0.95
C PHE A 284 6.58 8.90 -2.36
N ARG A 285 7.39 7.84 -2.55
CA ARG A 285 7.50 7.14 -3.84
C ARG A 285 6.13 6.63 -4.32
N THR A 286 5.34 6.02 -3.44
CA THR A 286 4.02 5.51 -3.82
C THR A 286 3.03 6.62 -4.16
N LYS A 287 2.89 7.63 -3.30
CA LYS A 287 1.84 8.65 -3.44
C LYS A 287 2.19 9.79 -4.38
N ARG A 288 3.49 10.10 -4.55
CA ARG A 288 3.98 11.26 -5.29
C ARG A 288 4.71 10.90 -6.58
N THR A 289 5.29 9.71 -6.69
CA THR A 289 5.97 9.25 -7.90
C THR A 289 5.35 8.01 -8.54
N ASN A 290 4.19 7.58 -8.02
CA ASN A 290 3.39 6.46 -8.54
C ASN A 290 4.13 5.13 -8.58
N PHE A 291 5.09 4.96 -7.69
CA PHE A 291 5.85 3.74 -7.57
C PHE A 291 5.08 2.70 -6.75
N TRP A 292 5.04 1.47 -7.23
CA TRP A 292 4.39 0.40 -6.49
C TRP A 292 5.14 0.13 -5.19
N ALA A 293 4.50 0.37 -4.06
CA ALA A 293 5.00 -0.15 -2.81
C ALA A 293 5.14 -1.65 -2.98
N SER A 294 6.38 -2.14 -2.98
CA SER A 294 6.56 -3.56 -2.76
C SER A 294 5.92 -3.87 -1.41
N SER A 295 5.21 -4.98 -1.30
CA SER A 295 4.93 -5.59 0.00
C SER A 295 6.24 -5.93 0.73
N GLN A 296 7.35 -5.67 0.10
CA GLN A 296 8.74 -5.85 0.47
C GLN A 296 9.50 -4.52 0.50
N THR A 297 8.92 -3.46 1.06
CA THR A 297 9.78 -2.39 1.52
C THR A 297 10.56 -2.97 2.68
N SER A 298 11.86 -3.18 2.47
CA SER A 298 12.76 -3.52 3.57
C SER A 298 12.42 -2.61 4.75
N TRP A 299 12.22 -3.17 5.91
CA TRP A 299 11.91 -2.39 7.09
C TRP A 299 12.96 -1.32 7.36
N LEU A 300 14.24 -1.71 7.32
CA LEU A 300 15.37 -0.79 7.48
C LEU A 300 15.86 -0.28 6.12
N PRO A 301 16.45 0.93 6.07
CA PRO A 301 17.18 1.40 4.89
C PRO A 301 18.30 0.42 4.50
N THR A 302 18.57 0.30 3.21
CA THR A 302 19.63 -0.59 2.72
C THR A 302 20.95 -0.28 3.37
N GLY A 303 21.59 -1.29 3.97
CA GLY A 303 22.88 -1.16 4.64
C GLY A 303 22.84 -0.59 6.06
N ALA A 304 21.68 -0.06 6.53
CA ALA A 304 21.62 0.58 7.86
C ALA A 304 21.91 -0.39 9.00
N TRP A 305 21.52 -1.66 8.88
CA TRP A 305 21.87 -2.71 9.84
C TRP A 305 23.37 -3.03 9.77
N ASP A 306 23.91 -3.23 8.57
CA ASP A 306 25.32 -3.54 8.37
C ASP A 306 26.25 -2.42 8.87
N ASP A 307 25.79 -1.18 8.81
CA ASP A 307 26.51 -0.01 9.35
C ASP A 307 26.61 0.00 10.90
N CYS A 308 25.85 -0.86 11.59
CA CYS A 308 25.87 -1.04 13.04
C CYS A 308 26.78 -2.19 13.49
N VAL A 309 27.47 -2.87 12.54
CA VAL A 309 28.46 -3.89 12.89
C VAL A 309 29.64 -3.22 13.61
N ALA A 310 30.02 -3.77 14.74
CA ALA A 310 31.17 -3.31 15.54
C ALA A 310 32.13 -4.46 15.87
N ASP A 311 33.34 -4.12 16.24
CA ASP A 311 34.33 -5.11 16.70
C ASP A 311 33.83 -5.89 17.91
N ILE A 312 34.32 -7.11 18.11
CA ILE A 312 33.92 -8.00 19.21
C ILE A 312 33.98 -7.30 20.57
N SER A 313 35.03 -6.47 20.81
CA SER A 313 35.20 -5.73 22.06
C SER A 313 34.08 -4.70 22.34
N GLU A 314 33.39 -4.22 21.32
CA GLU A 314 32.35 -3.21 21.42
C GLU A 314 30.95 -3.84 21.34
N SER A 315 30.80 -4.91 20.56
CA SER A 315 29.52 -5.58 20.29
C SER A 315 29.19 -6.71 21.27
N GLN A 316 30.20 -7.31 21.92
CA GLN A 316 29.98 -8.41 22.86
C GLN A 316 29.28 -7.94 24.13
N ILE A 317 28.28 -8.71 24.56
CA ILE A 317 27.63 -8.54 25.86
C ILE A 317 28.50 -9.24 26.91
N TYR A 318 28.87 -8.50 27.94
CA TYR A 318 29.72 -9.00 29.05
C TYR A 318 28.92 -9.22 30.32
N ASP A 319 29.49 -9.98 31.29
CA ASP A 319 28.88 -10.21 32.59
C ASP A 319 28.61 -8.93 33.41
N SER A 320 29.21 -7.82 33.04
CA SER A 320 28.98 -6.50 33.64
C SER A 320 27.80 -5.75 33.07
N ASP A 321 27.23 -6.24 32.00
CA ASP A 321 26.07 -5.63 31.32
C ASP A 321 24.78 -6.20 31.93
N ASP A 322 23.81 -5.35 32.17
CA ASP A 322 22.45 -5.79 32.46
C ASP A 322 21.78 -6.22 31.13
N ILE A 323 21.14 -7.39 31.11
CA ILE A 323 20.74 -8.06 29.88
C ILE A 323 19.22 -8.25 29.84
N ILE A 324 18.65 -8.01 28.69
CA ILE A 324 17.27 -8.42 28.33
C ILE A 324 17.36 -9.50 27.25
N LEU A 325 16.64 -10.62 27.46
CA LEU A 325 16.42 -11.58 26.39
C LEU A 325 15.06 -11.32 25.73
N GLY A 326 15.04 -11.31 24.41
CA GLY A 326 13.83 -11.36 23.60
C GLY A 326 13.68 -12.73 22.96
N PHE A 327 12.51 -13.33 23.08
CA PHE A 327 12.20 -14.62 22.48
C PHE A 327 10.94 -14.54 21.62
N ASP A 328 11.08 -14.98 20.38
CA ASP A 328 9.97 -15.23 19.46
C ASP A 328 10.05 -16.67 18.98
N GLY A 329 8.97 -17.44 19.12
CA GLY A 329 9.01 -18.86 18.92
C GLY A 329 7.81 -19.44 18.17
N SER A 330 8.11 -20.42 17.31
CA SER A 330 7.13 -21.23 16.60
C SER A 330 7.43 -22.71 16.73
N PHE A 331 6.39 -23.54 16.84
CA PHE A 331 6.58 -25.01 16.93
C PHE A 331 6.83 -25.66 15.57
N SER A 332 6.41 -25.06 14.48
CA SER A 332 6.49 -25.65 13.14
C SER A 332 6.45 -24.60 12.04
N GLY A 333 7.29 -24.81 11.05
CA GLY A 333 7.29 -23.99 9.84
C GLY A 333 8.00 -22.64 9.96
N ASP A 334 8.03 -22.01 11.15
CA ASP A 334 8.77 -20.80 11.47
C ASP A 334 9.98 -21.10 12.36
N ALA A 335 10.84 -20.11 12.59
CA ALA A 335 11.98 -20.24 13.48
C ALA A 335 11.59 -19.96 14.93
N SER A 336 12.39 -20.48 15.88
CA SER A 336 12.39 -20.04 17.28
C SER A 336 13.74 -19.40 17.53
N VAL A 337 13.76 -18.15 18.03
CA VAL A 337 14.98 -17.36 18.15
C VAL A 337 15.04 -16.64 19.48
N ILE A 338 16.21 -16.69 20.10
CA ILE A 338 16.57 -15.94 21.31
C ILE A 338 17.60 -14.89 20.93
N VAL A 339 17.33 -13.64 21.25
CA VAL A 339 18.24 -12.49 21.06
C VAL A 339 18.48 -11.83 22.41
N ALA A 340 19.75 -11.50 22.69
CA ALA A 340 20.14 -10.73 23.87
C ALA A 340 20.34 -9.26 23.49
N ALA A 341 19.88 -8.35 24.35
CA ALA A 341 20.17 -6.92 24.25
C ALA A 341 20.70 -6.40 25.59
N SER A 342 21.78 -5.59 25.56
CA SER A 342 22.26 -4.93 26.79
C SER A 342 21.37 -3.73 27.14
N ILE A 343 21.13 -3.51 28.44
CA ILE A 343 20.55 -2.22 28.90
C ILE A 343 21.65 -1.18 28.81
N PRO A 344 21.53 -0.13 27.98
CA PRO A 344 22.59 0.82 27.78
C PRO A 344 22.80 1.68 29.03
N LYS A 345 24.05 1.98 29.36
CA LYS A 345 24.42 3.04 30.28
C LYS A 345 24.42 4.37 29.53
N ASP A 346 24.42 5.49 30.25
CA ASP A 346 24.35 6.82 29.66
C ASP A 346 25.35 7.01 28.51
N GLY A 347 24.83 7.22 27.28
CA GLY A 347 25.61 7.46 26.08
C GLY A 347 26.19 6.22 25.38
N GLU A 348 25.99 5.01 25.93
CA GLU A 348 26.42 3.76 25.27
C GLU A 348 25.36 3.24 24.29
N PRO A 349 25.76 2.58 23.19
CA PRO A 349 24.82 1.91 22.32
C PRO A 349 24.27 0.62 22.96
N VAL A 350 23.09 0.19 22.51
CA VAL A 350 22.55 -1.13 22.86
C VAL A 350 23.32 -2.19 22.09
N LYS A 351 23.93 -3.15 22.78
CA LYS A 351 24.54 -4.32 22.15
C LYS A 351 23.47 -5.37 21.88
N VAL A 352 23.43 -5.90 20.66
CA VAL A 352 22.42 -6.88 20.24
C VAL A 352 23.13 -8.10 19.65
N ASN A 353 22.95 -9.26 20.28
CA ASN A 353 23.57 -10.50 19.83
C ASN A 353 22.55 -11.64 19.71
N LEU A 354 22.75 -12.49 18.70
CA LEU A 354 22.00 -13.74 18.58
C LEU A 354 22.50 -14.72 19.68
N VAL A 355 21.59 -15.23 20.51
CA VAL A 355 21.92 -16.26 21.48
C VAL A 355 21.81 -17.65 20.85
N LYS A 356 20.63 -17.97 20.31
CA LYS A 356 20.39 -19.25 19.64
C LYS A 356 19.16 -19.16 18.71
N ALA A 357 19.20 -19.96 17.66
CA ALA A 357 18.08 -20.08 16.72
C ALA A 357 17.84 -21.54 16.35
N TRP A 358 16.58 -21.90 16.15
CA TRP A 358 16.14 -23.19 15.64
C TRP A 358 15.31 -22.91 14.38
N GLU A 359 15.86 -23.28 13.25
CA GLU A 359 15.20 -23.16 11.95
C GLU A 359 15.08 -24.52 11.27
N LYS A 360 13.98 -24.71 10.53
CA LYS A 360 13.85 -25.85 9.61
C LYS A 360 14.85 -25.69 8.46
N ASP A 361 15.82 -26.55 8.39
CA ASP A 361 16.69 -26.66 7.21
C ASP A 361 15.99 -27.58 6.17
N LEU A 362 15.62 -26.99 5.03
CA LEU A 362 14.88 -27.67 3.97
C LEU A 362 15.74 -28.76 3.26
N THR A 363 17.05 -28.81 3.48
CA THR A 363 17.95 -29.80 2.88
C THR A 363 18.06 -31.09 3.72
N ILE A 364 17.78 -31.01 5.01
CA ILE A 364 17.93 -32.11 5.96
C ILE A 364 16.64 -32.47 6.73
N HIS A 365 15.71 -31.53 6.87
CA HIS A 365 14.49 -31.72 7.65
C HIS A 365 13.27 -31.97 6.76
N ASP A 366 12.48 -32.98 7.10
CA ASP A 366 11.20 -33.28 6.44
C ASP A 366 10.07 -32.33 6.88
N ASP A 367 8.86 -32.54 6.35
CA ASP A 367 7.68 -31.69 6.68
C ASP A 367 7.16 -31.91 8.09
N ASN A 368 7.61 -32.95 8.79
CA ASN A 368 7.24 -33.24 10.16
C ASN A 368 8.16 -32.59 11.19
N TRP A 369 9.25 -31.94 10.73
CA TRP A 369 10.17 -31.27 11.63
C TRP A 369 9.44 -30.32 12.60
N ARG A 370 9.79 -30.40 13.85
CA ARG A 370 9.30 -29.54 14.94
C ARG A 370 10.48 -29.11 15.79
N VAL A 371 10.39 -27.91 16.33
CA VAL A 371 11.37 -27.46 17.33
C VAL A 371 11.23 -28.30 18.60
N ASP A 372 12.36 -28.67 19.19
CA ASP A 372 12.37 -29.32 20.50
C ASP A 372 12.19 -28.26 21.59
N ILE A 373 11.01 -28.29 22.20
CA ILE A 373 10.64 -27.31 23.23
C ILE A 373 11.57 -27.43 24.45
N ALA A 374 11.96 -28.66 24.83
CA ALA A 374 12.84 -28.86 25.98
C ALA A 374 14.25 -28.30 25.71
N GLU A 375 14.72 -28.38 24.48
CA GLU A 375 15.98 -27.77 24.08
C GLU A 375 15.95 -26.23 24.13
N VAL A 376 14.82 -25.61 23.74
CA VAL A 376 14.63 -24.15 23.85
C VAL A 376 14.57 -23.73 25.32
N GLU A 377 13.79 -24.43 26.15
CA GLU A 377 13.71 -24.15 27.58
C GLU A 377 15.09 -24.28 28.25
N GLN A 378 15.83 -25.33 27.90
CA GLN A 378 17.18 -25.54 28.45
C GLN A 378 18.15 -24.45 28.01
N ALA A 379 18.10 -23.99 26.74
CA ALA A 379 18.96 -22.92 26.27
C ALA A 379 18.71 -21.59 27.00
N ILE A 380 17.44 -21.26 27.31
CA ILE A 380 17.12 -20.07 28.11
C ILE A 380 17.66 -20.21 29.53
N LEU A 381 17.48 -21.40 30.16
CA LEU A 381 17.99 -21.70 31.51
C LEU A 381 19.50 -21.59 31.56
N ASP A 382 20.22 -22.22 30.62
CA ASP A 382 21.68 -22.22 30.56
C ASP A 382 22.23 -20.81 30.42
N TYR A 383 21.57 -19.99 29.54
CA TYR A 383 21.99 -18.60 29.37
C TYR A 383 21.80 -17.78 30.65
N CYS A 384 20.64 -17.92 31.34
CA CYS A 384 20.39 -17.20 32.59
C CYS A 384 21.31 -17.67 33.73
N GLN A 385 21.73 -18.93 33.71
CA GLN A 385 22.70 -19.44 34.69
C GLN A 385 24.12 -18.91 34.45
N THR A 386 24.53 -18.81 33.20
CA THR A 386 25.85 -18.27 32.84
C THR A 386 25.92 -16.74 32.88
N HIS A 387 24.78 -16.07 32.79
CA HIS A 387 24.67 -14.60 32.81
C HIS A 387 23.69 -14.15 33.91
N PRO A 388 24.18 -14.05 35.17
CA PRO A 388 23.31 -13.73 36.32
C PRO A 388 22.68 -12.33 36.28
N ASN A 389 23.15 -11.49 35.34
CA ASN A 389 22.66 -10.13 35.11
C ASN A 389 21.48 -10.08 34.09
N VAL A 390 20.92 -11.20 33.69
CA VAL A 390 19.66 -11.22 32.94
C VAL A 390 18.54 -10.68 33.83
N LYS A 391 17.98 -9.53 33.45
CA LYS A 391 16.94 -8.84 34.21
C LYS A 391 15.53 -9.29 33.77
N GLU A 392 15.35 -9.56 32.49
CA GLU A 392 14.08 -9.99 31.92
C GLU A 392 14.30 -10.96 30.76
N VAL A 393 13.39 -11.90 30.60
CA VAL A 393 13.24 -12.74 29.44
C VAL A 393 11.85 -12.46 28.88
N ALA A 394 11.77 -11.59 27.87
CA ALA A 394 10.54 -11.14 27.25
C ALA A 394 10.11 -12.11 26.15
N CYS A 395 8.99 -12.81 26.36
CA CYS A 395 8.52 -13.88 25.50
C CYS A 395 7.12 -13.60 24.94
N ASP A 396 6.90 -13.96 23.66
CA ASP A 396 5.52 -14.04 23.15
C ASP A 396 4.78 -15.22 23.78
N PRO A 397 3.64 -15.00 24.47
CA PRO A 397 2.88 -16.08 25.13
C PRO A 397 2.20 -17.01 24.14
N PHE A 398 2.08 -16.65 22.86
CA PHE A 398 1.37 -17.45 21.88
C PHE A 398 2.00 -18.83 21.71
N ARG A 399 1.29 -19.88 22.13
CA ARG A 399 1.71 -21.29 22.17
C ARG A 399 2.85 -21.63 23.16
N TRP A 400 3.50 -20.65 23.78
CA TRP A 400 4.62 -20.86 24.70
C TRP A 400 4.26 -20.65 26.17
N GLN A 401 2.98 -20.42 26.49
CA GLN A 401 2.51 -20.14 27.85
C GLN A 401 3.00 -21.15 28.88
N ARG A 402 2.89 -22.46 28.56
CA ARG A 402 3.35 -23.53 29.47
C ARG A 402 4.86 -23.48 29.72
N SER A 403 5.66 -23.25 28.66
CA SER A 403 7.12 -23.14 28.80
C SER A 403 7.51 -21.93 29.63
N MET A 404 6.77 -20.83 29.52
CA MET A 404 6.98 -19.63 30.33
C MET A 404 6.72 -19.94 31.83
N GLU A 405 5.63 -20.65 32.16
CA GLU A 405 5.33 -21.09 33.51
C GLU A 405 6.44 -22.01 34.08
N VAL A 406 6.90 -22.99 33.29
CA VAL A 406 7.99 -23.88 33.66
C VAL A 406 9.30 -23.14 33.93
N LEU A 407 9.62 -22.14 33.10
CA LEU A 407 10.81 -21.31 33.26
C LEU A 407 10.71 -20.40 34.49
N GLN A 408 9.52 -19.81 34.75
CA GLN A 408 9.25 -19.02 35.95
C GLN A 408 9.41 -19.83 37.24
N ASP A 409 8.90 -21.06 37.25
CA ASP A 409 9.03 -21.98 38.40
C ASP A 409 10.50 -22.32 38.66
N LYS A 410 11.36 -22.25 37.67
CA LYS A 410 12.82 -22.43 37.78
C LYS A 410 13.57 -21.13 38.09
N GLY A 411 12.85 -20.03 38.34
CA GLY A 411 13.44 -18.73 38.74
C GLY A 411 13.89 -17.83 37.58
N VAL A 412 13.52 -18.13 36.33
CA VAL A 412 13.80 -17.25 35.17
C VAL A 412 12.86 -16.03 35.24
N PRO A 413 13.37 -14.78 35.06
CA PRO A 413 12.58 -13.55 35.12
C PRO A 413 11.75 -13.35 33.86
N ILE A 414 10.71 -14.16 33.65
CA ILE A 414 9.84 -14.14 32.46
C ILE A 414 8.91 -12.94 32.48
N VAL A 415 8.79 -12.26 31.32
CA VAL A 415 7.84 -11.19 31.05
C VAL A 415 7.06 -11.51 29.79
N GLU A 416 5.73 -11.45 29.87
CA GLU A 416 4.87 -11.64 28.70
C GLU A 416 4.95 -10.43 27.75
N TYR A 417 5.27 -10.70 26.49
CA TYR A 417 5.35 -9.70 25.44
C TYR A 417 4.59 -10.16 24.17
N PRO A 418 3.27 -9.91 24.05
CA PRO A 418 2.48 -10.33 22.90
C PRO A 418 2.93 -9.64 21.61
N SER A 419 3.68 -10.33 20.75
CA SER A 419 4.19 -9.83 19.47
C SER A 419 3.08 -9.57 18.43
N THR A 420 1.90 -10.17 18.62
CA THR A 420 0.71 -9.93 17.78
C THR A 420 0.02 -8.60 18.08
N SER A 421 0.28 -8.00 19.24
CA SER A 421 -0.33 -6.73 19.65
C SER A 421 0.27 -5.53 18.90
N ALA A 422 -0.48 -4.96 17.97
CA ALA A 422 -0.05 -3.75 17.25
C ALA A 422 0.24 -2.56 18.19
N ARG A 423 -0.48 -2.44 19.33
CA ARG A 423 -0.24 -1.39 20.32
C ARG A 423 1.14 -1.48 20.96
N ARG A 424 1.71 -2.68 21.07
CA ARG A 424 3.07 -2.90 21.58
C ARG A 424 4.10 -2.85 20.47
N MET A 425 3.86 -3.57 19.36
CA MET A 425 4.85 -3.73 18.31
C MET A 425 5.08 -2.45 17.49
N VAL A 426 4.06 -1.61 17.27
CA VAL A 426 4.25 -0.36 16.52
C VAL A 426 5.28 0.57 17.19
N PRO A 427 5.15 0.96 18.48
CA PRO A 427 6.16 1.79 19.13
C PRO A 427 7.51 1.05 19.30
N ALA A 428 7.52 -0.27 19.51
CA ALA A 428 8.76 -1.05 19.59
C ALA A 428 9.53 -1.06 18.27
N CYS A 429 8.84 -1.28 17.14
CA CYS A 429 9.45 -1.20 15.82
C CYS A 429 9.98 0.20 15.50
N ALA A 430 9.28 1.25 15.91
CA ALA A 430 9.75 2.63 15.72
C ALA A 430 11.03 2.90 16.52
N LYS A 431 11.07 2.52 17.80
CA LYS A 431 12.29 2.66 18.64
C LYS A 431 13.49 1.92 18.08
N PHE A 432 13.27 0.67 17.62
CA PHE A 432 14.32 -0.13 16.99
C PHE A 432 14.82 0.53 15.71
N TYR A 433 13.90 0.98 14.85
CA TYR A 433 14.23 1.69 13.62
C TYR A 433 15.08 2.93 13.88
N ASP A 434 14.63 3.78 14.81
CA ASP A 434 15.37 5.01 15.20
C ASP A 434 16.74 4.67 15.78
N ALA A 435 16.83 3.63 16.61
CA ALA A 435 18.09 3.21 17.23
C ALA A 435 19.09 2.69 16.20
N VAL A 436 18.65 2.00 15.13
CA VAL A 436 19.51 1.56 14.03
C VAL A 436 19.96 2.76 13.18
N VAL A 437 19.01 3.61 12.76
CA VAL A 437 19.31 4.76 11.88
C VAL A 437 20.24 5.78 12.57
N GLU A 438 20.06 5.96 13.88
CA GLU A 438 20.88 6.85 14.70
C GLU A 438 22.18 6.19 15.20
N LYS A 439 22.46 4.93 14.79
CA LYS A 439 23.65 4.15 15.21
C LYS A 439 23.75 4.01 16.74
N ARG A 440 22.60 3.88 17.41
CA ARG A 440 22.51 3.61 18.85
C ARG A 440 22.40 2.10 19.17
N ILE A 441 22.55 1.25 18.16
CA ILE A 441 22.70 -0.20 18.26
C ILE A 441 24.07 -0.58 17.73
N VAL A 442 24.70 -1.59 18.34
CA VAL A 442 25.88 -2.29 17.81
C VAL A 442 25.67 -3.80 17.91
N HIS A 443 26.20 -4.55 16.95
CA HIS A 443 26.10 -6.01 16.90
C HIS A 443 27.34 -6.65 16.25
N ASP A 444 27.49 -7.96 16.45
CA ASP A 444 28.66 -8.74 16.01
C ASP A 444 28.64 -9.15 14.53
N GLY A 445 27.60 -8.76 13.78
CA GLY A 445 27.47 -9.11 12.37
C GLY A 445 26.94 -10.53 12.11
N ASP A 446 26.24 -11.14 13.08
CA ASP A 446 25.66 -12.47 12.89
C ASP A 446 24.78 -12.56 11.63
N GLY A 447 25.11 -13.50 10.74
CA GLY A 447 24.50 -13.62 9.42
C GLY A 447 23.06 -14.12 9.45
N LEU A 448 22.65 -14.89 10.48
CA LEU A 448 21.26 -15.35 10.62
C LEU A 448 20.37 -14.19 11.07
N LEU A 449 20.82 -13.43 12.09
CA LEU A 449 20.08 -12.27 12.56
C LEU A 449 19.96 -11.20 11.47
N ALA A 450 21.04 -10.92 10.76
CA ALA A 450 21.05 -9.99 9.61
C ALA A 450 20.05 -10.42 8.52
N ARG A 451 20.01 -11.72 8.19
CA ARG A 451 19.05 -12.28 7.23
C ARG A 451 17.61 -12.09 7.70
N HIS A 452 17.30 -12.36 8.97
CA HIS A 452 15.95 -12.19 9.53
C HIS A 452 15.51 -10.72 9.52
N ILE A 453 16.41 -9.81 9.82
CA ILE A 453 16.17 -8.36 9.77
C ILE A 453 15.93 -7.91 8.33
N SER A 454 16.75 -8.37 7.37
CA SER A 454 16.58 -8.04 5.96
C SER A 454 15.29 -8.61 5.33
N ASN A 455 14.79 -9.72 5.86
CA ASN A 455 13.53 -10.34 5.44
C ASN A 455 12.29 -9.62 5.99
N ALA A 456 12.45 -8.81 7.03
CA ALA A 456 11.33 -8.10 7.65
C ALA A 456 10.79 -7.01 6.73
N VAL A 457 9.48 -7.02 6.50
CA VAL A 457 8.78 -6.02 5.69
C VAL A 457 7.85 -5.19 6.56
N THR A 458 7.57 -3.98 6.13
CA THR A 458 6.67 -3.08 6.86
C THR A 458 5.21 -3.37 6.56
N LYS A 459 4.39 -3.40 7.60
CA LYS A 459 2.93 -3.30 7.51
C LYS A 459 2.48 -2.01 8.15
N ILE A 460 1.76 -1.21 7.38
CA ILE A 460 1.15 0.03 7.87
C ILE A 460 -0.31 -0.29 8.22
N ASP A 461 -0.69 -0.04 9.46
CA ASP A 461 -2.07 -0.12 9.91
C ASP A 461 -2.51 1.22 10.53
N GLN A 462 -3.69 1.25 11.17
CA GLN A 462 -4.23 2.49 11.75
C GLN A 462 -3.39 3.04 12.92
N LEU A 463 -2.58 2.19 13.56
CA LEU A 463 -1.76 2.55 14.71
C LEU A 463 -0.33 2.96 14.32
N GLY A 464 0.11 2.64 13.09
CA GLY A 464 1.42 2.98 12.57
C GLY A 464 2.10 1.82 11.84
N VAL A 465 3.46 1.79 11.86
CA VAL A 465 4.27 0.83 11.12
C VAL A 465 4.78 -0.26 12.06
N ARG A 466 4.62 -1.52 11.66
CA ARG A 466 5.25 -2.68 12.32
C ARG A 466 5.82 -3.66 11.32
N ILE A 467 6.70 -4.53 11.77
CA ILE A 467 7.28 -5.58 10.94
C ILE A 467 6.33 -6.77 10.81
N VAL A 468 6.32 -7.35 9.61
CA VAL A 468 5.61 -8.60 9.31
C VAL A 468 6.40 -9.41 8.28
N LYS A 469 6.02 -10.67 8.08
CA LYS A 469 6.49 -11.46 6.95
C LYS A 469 5.91 -10.91 5.63
N ASP A 470 6.66 -11.04 4.55
CA ASP A 470 6.22 -10.72 3.20
C ASP A 470 4.96 -11.51 2.80
N GLN A 471 4.85 -12.77 3.22
CA GLN A 471 3.67 -13.62 3.02
C GLN A 471 3.49 -14.57 4.23
N ARG A 472 2.24 -14.99 4.49
CA ARG A 472 1.90 -15.82 5.66
C ARG A 472 2.70 -17.14 5.73
N ASN A 473 3.01 -17.77 4.60
CA ASN A 473 3.76 -19.02 4.51
C ASN A 473 5.14 -18.82 3.86
N SER A 474 5.71 -17.62 3.95
CA SER A 474 7.00 -17.32 3.36
C SER A 474 8.12 -18.18 3.96
N PRO A 475 9.03 -18.68 3.14
CA PRO A 475 10.26 -19.28 3.63
C PRO A 475 11.21 -18.25 4.27
N ARG A 476 10.98 -16.95 4.03
CA ARG A 476 11.75 -15.85 4.61
C ARG A 476 11.36 -15.63 6.05
N LYS A 477 12.20 -16.11 6.97
CA LYS A 477 11.98 -15.98 8.41
C LYS A 477 12.31 -14.59 8.91
N ILE A 478 11.52 -14.10 9.88
CA ILE A 478 11.70 -12.80 10.53
C ILE A 478 11.74 -12.91 12.06
N ASP A 479 11.64 -14.13 12.60
CA ASP A 479 11.46 -14.38 14.04
C ASP A 479 12.63 -13.78 14.84
N GLY A 480 13.85 -13.81 14.29
CA GLY A 480 15.01 -13.11 14.87
C GLY A 480 14.86 -11.58 14.90
N ALA A 481 14.24 -10.99 13.87
CA ALA A 481 13.95 -9.55 13.88
C ALA A 481 12.89 -9.21 14.93
N VAL A 482 11.85 -10.05 15.10
CA VAL A 482 10.84 -9.88 16.15
C VAL A 482 11.46 -10.00 17.55
N ALA A 483 12.29 -11.03 17.79
CA ALA A 483 13.00 -11.22 19.05
C ALA A 483 13.94 -10.03 19.36
N ALA A 484 14.66 -9.50 18.36
CA ALA A 484 15.51 -8.33 18.51
C ALA A 484 14.73 -7.06 18.85
N VAL A 485 13.59 -6.83 18.18
CA VAL A 485 12.70 -5.70 18.49
C VAL A 485 12.19 -5.79 19.93
N ILE A 486 11.77 -6.97 20.38
CA ILE A 486 11.31 -7.20 21.76
C ILE A 486 12.44 -6.90 22.76
N ALA A 487 13.64 -7.46 22.55
CA ALA A 487 14.77 -7.27 23.43
C ALA A 487 15.18 -5.78 23.52
N VAL A 488 15.29 -5.09 22.40
CA VAL A 488 15.70 -3.69 22.34
C VAL A 488 14.63 -2.76 22.91
N ASP A 489 13.33 -3.02 22.64
CA ASP A 489 12.25 -2.21 23.25
C ASP A 489 12.31 -2.28 24.78
N ARG A 490 12.50 -3.47 25.34
CA ARG A 490 12.63 -3.66 26.79
C ARG A 490 13.90 -3.04 27.35
N ALA A 491 15.02 -3.18 26.66
CA ALA A 491 16.31 -2.61 27.06
C ALA A 491 16.28 -1.08 27.11
N LEU A 492 15.61 -0.43 26.13
CA LEU A 492 15.50 1.02 26.03
C LEU A 492 14.38 1.62 26.92
N THR A 493 13.38 0.82 27.29
CA THR A 493 12.27 1.34 28.12
C THR A 493 12.65 1.40 29.60
N GLY A 494 13.70 0.65 30.05
CA GLY A 494 14.04 0.48 31.45
C GLY A 494 12.92 -0.25 32.22
N ARG A 495 13.14 -0.61 33.47
CA ARG A 495 12.05 -1.06 34.35
C ARG A 495 11.00 0.04 34.46
N MET A 496 9.89 -0.07 33.74
CA MET A 496 8.67 0.56 34.25
C MET A 496 8.33 -0.19 35.52
N GLU A 497 8.43 0.46 36.67
CA GLU A 497 7.84 -0.01 37.91
C GLU A 497 6.40 -0.42 37.57
N GLU A 498 6.06 -1.69 37.84
CA GLU A 498 4.67 -2.12 37.84
C GLU A 498 3.94 -1.21 38.81
N VAL A 499 3.16 -0.29 38.29
CA VAL A 499 2.16 0.42 39.10
C VAL A 499 1.09 -0.61 39.42
N VAL A 500 1.29 -1.28 40.54
CA VAL A 500 0.25 -2.11 41.16
C VAL A 500 -0.91 -1.15 41.46
N PRO A 501 -2.11 -1.34 40.86
CA PRO A 501 -3.25 -0.50 41.23
C PRO A 501 -3.55 -0.78 42.71
N GLN A 502 -3.26 0.19 43.59
CA GLN A 502 -3.80 0.18 44.94
C GLN A 502 -5.31 0.40 44.83
N PHE A 503 -6.05 -0.67 44.90
CA PHE A 503 -7.48 -0.59 45.18
C PHE A 503 -7.64 -0.02 46.61
N PHE A 504 -7.99 1.24 46.73
CA PHE A 504 -8.54 1.79 47.95
C PHE A 504 -9.91 1.12 48.19
N GLY A 505 -10.04 0.40 49.32
CA GLY A 505 -11.25 -0.17 49.85
C GLY A 505 -12.23 0.91 50.34
#